data_c111f57385ddff6c9cb04377499085ff
#
_entry.id   c111f57385ddff6c9cb04377499085ff
#
_cell.length_a   1.000
_cell.length_b   1.000
_cell.length_c   1.000
_cell.angle_alpha   90.00
_cell.angle_beta   90.00
_cell.angle_gamma   90.00
#
_symmetry.space_group_name_H-M   'P 1'
#
loop_
_entity.id
_entity.type
_entity.pdbx_description
1 polymer ?
#
loop_
_entity_poly.entity_id
_entity_poly.type
_entity_poly.pdbx_seq_one_letter_code
_entity_poly.pdbx_strand_id
1 'polypeptide(L)'
;MKRDTILFDINETTLDLAPIRSEFISIFGHKSFLQLWFSQLLHLSTVSTITKINTTFLELAKTALEDIAHKNNIEIKSNAIDSLLSKFATLKPCDDMLPGLELLKNNNIRTLALSNSSNQLIKSQIKYSGLLGYFDEVISVEEFGSFKPDEKVYFSAAKRLKKDVNSLMMVAAHDWDVHGAMSAGMGGAFLNRNSLYYNPNFIKPDIESDNMISLSKAILERNE
;
A
#
# COMPACT_ATOMS: atom_id res chain seq x y z
N MET A 1 18.53 15.70 -4.77
CA MET A 1 17.34 16.61 -4.82
C MET A 1 16.58 16.37 -3.52
N LYS A 2 16.23 17.44 -2.83
CA LYS A 2 15.48 17.38 -1.57
C LYS A 2 14.04 16.93 -1.82
N ARG A 3 13.58 15.93 -1.09
CA ARG A 3 12.19 15.39 -1.17
C ARG A 3 11.52 15.58 0.19
N ASP A 4 10.80 16.67 0.34
CA ASP A 4 10.09 17.07 1.56
C ASP A 4 8.68 16.51 1.68
N THR A 5 8.25 15.75 0.70
CA THR A 5 6.89 15.19 0.61
C THR A 5 6.96 13.71 0.25
N ILE A 6 6.42 12.88 1.15
CA ILE A 6 6.52 11.43 1.08
C ILE A 6 5.12 10.82 1.05
N LEU A 7 4.88 9.95 0.08
CA LEU A 7 3.67 9.15 -0.04
C LEU A 7 3.93 7.76 0.53
N PHE A 8 3.00 7.28 1.33
CA PHE A 8 3.06 5.97 1.96
C PHE A 8 1.98 5.06 1.40
N ASP A 9 2.37 3.88 0.99
CA ASP A 9 1.43 2.78 0.86
C ASP A 9 0.88 2.38 2.23
N ILE A 10 -0.33 1.80 2.25
CA ILE A 10 -1.07 1.57 3.51
C ILE A 10 -1.06 0.10 3.92
N ASN A 11 -1.65 -0.79 3.12
CA ASN A 11 -1.77 -2.20 3.50
C ASN A 11 -0.40 -2.89 3.43
N GLU A 12 -0.02 -3.65 4.44
CA GLU A 12 1.29 -4.32 4.63
C GLU A 12 2.49 -3.37 4.78
N THR A 13 2.41 -2.13 4.31
CA THR A 13 3.46 -1.12 4.50
C THR A 13 3.31 -0.41 5.84
N THR A 14 2.18 0.25 6.02
CA THR A 14 1.84 1.05 7.22
C THR A 14 1.09 0.21 8.24
N LEU A 15 0.17 -0.66 7.77
CA LEU A 15 -0.72 -1.47 8.60
C LEU A 15 -0.34 -2.94 8.56
N ASP A 16 -0.38 -3.58 9.75
CA ASP A 16 -0.11 -5.01 9.89
C ASP A 16 -1.33 -5.85 9.47
N LEU A 17 -1.13 -6.79 8.55
CA LEU A 17 -2.15 -7.75 8.11
C LEU A 17 -2.20 -9.03 8.97
N ALA A 18 -1.45 -9.16 10.05
CA ALA A 18 -1.45 -10.35 10.90
C ALA A 18 -2.87 -10.75 11.39
N PRO A 19 -3.76 -9.81 11.77
CA PRO A 19 -5.14 -10.14 12.14
C PRO A 19 -5.95 -10.77 11.00
N ILE A 20 -5.70 -10.36 9.76
CA ILE A 20 -6.37 -10.91 8.56
C ILE A 20 -5.90 -12.34 8.29
N ARG A 21 -4.64 -12.65 8.57
CA ARG A 21 -4.05 -13.98 8.36
C ARG A 21 -4.82 -15.08 9.12
N SER A 22 -5.27 -14.79 10.35
CA SER A 22 -6.06 -15.75 11.14
C SER A 22 -7.41 -16.07 10.50
N GLU A 23 -8.05 -15.07 9.85
CA GLU A 23 -9.30 -15.28 9.13
C GLU A 23 -9.09 -16.17 7.89
N PHE A 24 -8.00 -15.94 7.14
CA PHE A 24 -7.67 -16.82 6.01
C PHE A 24 -7.43 -18.26 6.45
N ILE A 25 -6.75 -18.48 7.58
CA ILE A 25 -6.59 -19.84 8.15
C ILE A 25 -7.94 -20.44 8.50
N SER A 26 -8.85 -19.67 9.10
CA SER A 26 -10.18 -20.15 9.47
C SER A 26 -11.04 -20.53 8.27
N ILE A 27 -10.98 -19.77 7.19
CA ILE A 27 -11.81 -19.96 5.98
C ILE A 27 -11.18 -20.98 5.04
N PHE A 28 -9.89 -20.85 4.79
CA PHE A 28 -9.18 -21.61 3.74
C PHE A 28 -8.28 -22.75 4.27
N GLY A 29 -8.11 -22.86 5.59
CA GLY A 29 -7.31 -23.91 6.22
C GLY A 29 -5.79 -23.65 6.28
N HIS A 30 -5.27 -22.66 5.56
CA HIS A 30 -3.83 -22.37 5.54
C HIS A 30 -3.50 -20.89 5.33
N LYS A 31 -2.43 -20.43 5.98
CA LYS A 31 -1.99 -19.00 5.93
C LYS A 31 -1.55 -18.51 4.54
N SER A 32 -1.09 -19.41 3.66
CA SER A 32 -0.63 -19.04 2.31
C SER A 32 -1.75 -18.49 1.42
N PHE A 33 -3.01 -18.76 1.74
CA PHE A 33 -4.14 -18.23 0.99
C PHE A 33 -4.23 -16.70 1.07
N LEU A 34 -3.75 -16.05 2.13
CA LEU A 34 -3.66 -14.59 2.19
C LEU A 34 -2.75 -14.05 1.07
N GLN A 35 -1.56 -14.62 0.92
CA GLN A 35 -0.62 -14.20 -0.14
C GLN A 35 -1.16 -14.53 -1.53
N LEU A 36 -1.76 -15.72 -1.70
CA LEU A 36 -2.37 -16.11 -2.96
C LEU A 36 -3.50 -15.15 -3.36
N TRP A 37 -4.38 -14.83 -2.42
CA TRP A 37 -5.46 -13.86 -2.62
C TRP A 37 -4.92 -12.47 -2.99
N PHE A 38 -3.92 -11.99 -2.25
CA PHE A 38 -3.35 -10.68 -2.52
C PHE A 38 -2.69 -10.61 -3.91
N SER A 39 -1.95 -11.65 -4.29
CA SER A 39 -1.37 -11.76 -5.63
C SER A 39 -2.44 -11.79 -6.73
N GLN A 40 -3.54 -12.52 -6.50
CA GLN A 40 -4.67 -12.56 -7.43
C GLN A 40 -5.37 -11.20 -7.53
N LEU A 41 -5.56 -10.51 -6.41
CA LEU A 41 -6.12 -9.16 -6.38
C LEU A 41 -5.27 -8.16 -7.19
N LEU A 42 -3.94 -8.20 -7.00
CA LEU A 42 -3.01 -7.36 -7.77
C LEU A 42 -3.02 -7.72 -9.26
N HIS A 43 -3.08 -9.00 -9.61
CA HIS A 43 -3.23 -9.43 -11.00
C HIS A 43 -4.50 -8.86 -11.62
N LEU A 44 -5.65 -9.01 -10.95
CA LEU A 44 -6.93 -8.49 -11.42
C LEU A 44 -6.92 -6.96 -11.55
N SER A 45 -6.31 -6.25 -10.61
CA SER A 45 -6.19 -4.78 -10.68
C SER A 45 -5.32 -4.33 -11.86
N THR A 46 -4.22 -5.04 -12.14
CA THR A 46 -3.36 -4.78 -13.28
C THR A 46 -4.08 -5.03 -14.60
N VAL A 47 -4.79 -6.17 -14.72
CA VAL A 47 -5.59 -6.48 -15.91
C VAL A 47 -6.67 -5.42 -16.12
N SER A 48 -7.40 -5.04 -15.05
CA SER A 48 -8.44 -4.02 -15.13
C SER A 48 -7.89 -2.67 -15.59
N THR A 49 -6.71 -2.28 -15.11
CA THR A 49 -6.02 -1.06 -15.53
C THR A 49 -5.67 -1.10 -17.03
N ILE A 50 -5.02 -2.17 -17.49
CA ILE A 50 -4.58 -2.31 -18.88
C ILE A 50 -5.78 -2.38 -19.85
N THR A 51 -6.84 -3.10 -19.46
CA THR A 51 -8.05 -3.30 -20.28
C THR A 51 -9.11 -2.23 -20.06
N LYS A 52 -8.86 -1.25 -19.18
CA LYS A 52 -9.73 -0.11 -18.87
C LYS A 52 -11.10 -0.52 -18.34
N ILE A 53 -11.15 -1.59 -17.56
CA ILE A 53 -12.38 -2.00 -16.86
C ILE A 53 -12.63 -1.02 -15.70
N ASN A 54 -13.84 -0.45 -15.68
CA ASN A 54 -14.28 0.40 -14.56
C ASN A 54 -14.75 -0.47 -13.40
N THR A 55 -13.96 -0.60 -12.38
CA THR A 55 -14.22 -1.40 -11.17
C THR A 55 -13.53 -0.79 -9.96
N THR A 56 -13.87 -1.25 -8.77
CA THR A 56 -13.25 -0.83 -7.51
C THR A 56 -12.29 -1.90 -6.99
N PHE A 57 -11.32 -1.49 -6.19
CA PHE A 57 -10.40 -2.44 -5.55
C PHE A 57 -11.13 -3.43 -4.62
N LEU A 58 -12.26 -3.00 -4.01
CA LEU A 58 -13.12 -3.84 -3.19
C LEU A 58 -13.82 -4.94 -4.00
N GLU A 59 -14.35 -4.59 -5.17
CA GLU A 59 -14.97 -5.59 -6.08
C GLU A 59 -13.95 -6.62 -6.54
N LEU A 60 -12.75 -6.17 -6.92
CA LEU A 60 -11.66 -7.06 -7.29
C LEU A 60 -11.22 -7.95 -6.11
N ALA A 61 -11.22 -7.40 -4.88
CA ALA A 61 -10.88 -8.16 -3.68
C ALA A 61 -11.89 -9.29 -3.40
N LYS A 62 -13.19 -9.02 -3.61
CA LYS A 62 -14.26 -10.05 -3.51
C LYS A 62 -14.08 -11.11 -4.58
N THR A 63 -13.95 -10.69 -5.84
CA THR A 63 -13.74 -11.61 -6.97
C THR A 63 -12.50 -12.48 -6.78
N ALA A 64 -11.40 -11.94 -6.27
CA ALA A 64 -10.20 -12.71 -5.97
C ALA A 64 -10.44 -13.78 -4.88
N LEU A 65 -11.24 -13.49 -3.85
CA LEU A 65 -11.63 -14.51 -2.83
C LEU A 65 -12.47 -15.61 -3.43
N GLU A 66 -13.46 -15.26 -4.24
CA GLU A 66 -14.35 -16.22 -4.93
C GLU A 66 -13.55 -17.10 -5.90
N ASP A 67 -12.64 -16.51 -6.68
CA ASP A 67 -11.80 -17.24 -7.65
C ASP A 67 -10.88 -18.26 -6.97
N ILE A 68 -10.17 -17.87 -5.90
CA ILE A 68 -9.32 -18.79 -5.17
C ILE A 68 -10.13 -19.88 -4.44
N ALA A 69 -11.29 -19.56 -3.90
CA ALA A 69 -12.18 -20.54 -3.29
C ALA A 69 -12.66 -21.57 -4.32
N HIS A 70 -13.14 -21.11 -5.48
CA HIS A 70 -13.57 -21.96 -6.58
C HIS A 70 -12.45 -22.88 -7.08
N LYS A 71 -11.26 -22.34 -7.34
CA LYS A 71 -10.08 -23.09 -7.83
C LYS A 71 -9.61 -24.17 -6.84
N ASN A 72 -9.90 -24.00 -5.56
CA ASN A 72 -9.49 -24.95 -4.51
C ASN A 72 -10.66 -25.80 -3.99
N ASN A 73 -11.84 -25.78 -4.63
CA ASN A 73 -13.04 -26.48 -4.21
C ASN A 73 -13.47 -26.16 -2.76
N ILE A 74 -13.31 -24.90 -2.35
CA ILE A 74 -13.69 -24.40 -1.03
C ILE A 74 -15.00 -23.62 -1.19
N GLU A 75 -16.01 -24.02 -0.42
CA GLU A 75 -17.26 -23.27 -0.36
C GLU A 75 -17.10 -22.07 0.56
N ILE A 76 -17.27 -20.85 0.02
CA ILE A 76 -17.25 -19.61 0.79
C ILE A 76 -18.57 -18.86 0.62
N LYS A 77 -19.18 -18.46 1.73
CA LYS A 77 -20.42 -17.68 1.72
C LYS A 77 -20.13 -16.20 1.60
N SER A 78 -21.01 -15.46 0.92
CA SER A 78 -20.85 -14.00 0.73
C SER A 78 -20.68 -13.25 2.06
N ASN A 79 -21.40 -13.65 3.11
CA ASN A 79 -21.27 -13.02 4.42
C ASN A 79 -19.88 -13.26 5.07
N ALA A 80 -19.21 -14.37 4.77
CA ALA A 80 -17.85 -14.63 5.24
C ALA A 80 -16.85 -13.72 4.49
N ILE A 81 -17.04 -13.52 3.19
CA ILE A 81 -16.26 -12.56 2.39
C ILE A 81 -16.41 -11.15 2.95
N ASP A 82 -17.63 -10.68 3.15
CA ASP A 82 -17.90 -9.33 3.68
C ASP A 82 -17.32 -9.16 5.10
N SER A 83 -17.45 -10.19 5.95
CA SER A 83 -16.85 -10.20 7.29
C SER A 83 -15.34 -10.10 7.25
N LEU A 84 -14.67 -10.89 6.38
CA LEU A 84 -13.23 -10.85 6.22
C LEU A 84 -12.75 -9.47 5.73
N LEU A 85 -13.39 -8.94 4.68
CA LEU A 85 -12.99 -7.64 4.11
C LEU A 85 -13.27 -6.46 5.04
N SER A 86 -14.31 -6.54 5.87
CA SER A 86 -14.60 -5.50 6.87
C SER A 86 -13.48 -5.33 7.89
N LYS A 87 -12.70 -6.38 8.18
CA LYS A 87 -11.57 -6.33 9.13
C LYS A 87 -10.41 -5.47 8.66
N PHE A 88 -10.32 -5.19 7.35
CA PHE A 88 -9.34 -4.24 6.85
C PHE A 88 -9.52 -2.83 7.41
N ALA A 89 -10.73 -2.45 7.81
CA ALA A 89 -11.00 -1.15 8.42
C ALA A 89 -10.42 -0.99 9.84
N THR A 90 -10.05 -2.10 10.50
CA THR A 90 -9.64 -2.14 11.91
C THR A 90 -8.23 -2.72 12.10
N LEU A 91 -7.37 -2.52 11.11
CA LEU A 91 -5.97 -2.92 11.19
C LEU A 91 -5.18 -1.97 12.10
N LYS A 92 -4.22 -2.53 12.81
CA LYS A 92 -3.26 -1.75 13.61
C LYS A 92 -2.06 -1.35 12.77
N PRO A 93 -1.36 -0.26 13.11
CA PRO A 93 -0.10 0.05 12.47
C PRO A 93 0.96 -0.98 12.86
N CYS A 94 1.98 -1.16 12.01
CA CYS A 94 3.19 -1.83 12.43
C CYS A 94 3.85 -1.04 13.57
N ASP A 95 4.47 -1.72 14.53
CA ASP A 95 4.95 -1.13 15.79
C ASP A 95 5.96 0.02 15.59
N ASP A 96 6.73 -0.02 14.50
CA ASP A 96 7.75 0.97 14.16
C ASP A 96 7.22 2.18 13.36
N MET A 97 5.95 2.15 12.94
CA MET A 97 5.38 3.23 12.12
C MET A 97 5.23 4.54 12.88
N LEU A 98 4.65 4.50 14.07
CA LEU A 98 4.46 5.72 14.87
C LEU A 98 5.77 6.45 15.14
N PRO A 99 6.82 5.81 15.71
CA PRO A 99 8.07 6.51 15.96
C PRO A 99 8.79 6.96 14.68
N GLY A 100 8.66 6.22 13.56
CA GLY A 100 9.22 6.63 12.28
C GLY A 100 8.51 7.84 11.68
N LEU A 101 7.18 7.87 11.69
CA LEU A 101 6.38 9.01 11.22
C LEU A 101 6.58 10.26 12.10
N GLU A 102 6.71 10.07 13.42
CA GLU A 102 7.01 11.17 14.36
C GLU A 102 8.36 11.81 14.03
N LEU A 103 9.36 10.99 13.73
CA LEU A 103 10.68 11.48 13.33
C LEU A 103 10.61 12.34 12.05
N LEU A 104 9.86 11.92 11.04
CA LEU A 104 9.65 12.69 9.81
C LEU A 104 8.90 14.00 10.09
N LYS A 105 7.83 13.93 10.87
CA LYS A 105 7.01 15.10 11.23
C LYS A 105 7.81 16.15 11.99
N ASN A 106 8.63 15.75 12.97
CA ASN A 106 9.48 16.65 13.75
C ASN A 106 10.56 17.34 12.89
N ASN A 107 10.85 16.80 11.71
CA ASN A 107 11.77 17.39 10.73
C ASN A 107 11.06 18.06 9.54
N ASN A 108 9.77 18.43 9.70
CA ASN A 108 8.96 19.13 8.71
C ASN A 108 8.84 18.40 7.37
N ILE A 109 8.89 17.08 7.38
CA ILE A 109 8.57 16.25 6.21
C ILE A 109 7.06 16.06 6.13
N ARG A 110 6.48 16.42 5.01
CA ARG A 110 5.07 16.22 4.71
C ARG A 110 4.83 14.75 4.37
N THR A 111 3.87 14.11 5.03
CA THR A 111 3.53 12.70 4.82
C THR A 111 2.09 12.52 4.37
N LEU A 112 1.88 11.66 3.38
CA LEU A 112 0.56 11.40 2.79
C LEU A 112 0.35 9.90 2.61
N ALA A 113 -0.92 9.47 2.70
CA ALA A 113 -1.32 8.11 2.37
C ALA A 113 -1.73 8.04 0.88
N LEU A 114 -1.20 7.05 0.14
CA LEU A 114 -1.60 6.75 -1.24
C LEU A 114 -1.91 5.26 -1.37
N SER A 115 -3.16 4.88 -1.56
CA SER A 115 -3.60 3.49 -1.55
C SER A 115 -4.56 3.15 -2.68
N ASN A 116 -4.53 1.88 -3.12
CA ASN A 116 -5.51 1.31 -4.05
C ASN A 116 -6.91 1.15 -3.41
N SER A 117 -7.00 1.16 -2.09
CA SER A 117 -8.27 1.09 -1.35
C SER A 117 -9.12 2.35 -1.54
N SER A 118 -10.43 2.20 -1.35
CA SER A 118 -11.36 3.34 -1.42
C SER A 118 -11.04 4.41 -0.36
N ASN A 119 -11.40 5.66 -0.66
CA ASN A 119 -11.20 6.79 0.26
C ASN A 119 -11.85 6.54 1.62
N GLN A 120 -13.05 5.93 1.65
CA GLN A 120 -13.74 5.59 2.88
C GLN A 120 -12.95 4.58 3.72
N LEU A 121 -12.44 3.51 3.09
CA LEU A 121 -11.66 2.48 3.80
C LEU A 121 -10.36 3.06 4.35
N ILE A 122 -9.59 3.81 3.56
CA ILE A 122 -8.32 4.39 4.01
C ILE A 122 -8.54 5.34 5.20
N LYS A 123 -9.55 6.20 5.13
CA LYS A 123 -9.89 7.10 6.25
C LYS A 123 -10.25 6.33 7.53
N SER A 124 -11.01 5.24 7.40
CA SER A 124 -11.35 4.37 8.53
C SER A 124 -10.11 3.72 9.12
N GLN A 125 -9.21 3.20 8.26
CA GLN A 125 -7.93 2.60 8.65
C GLN A 125 -7.04 3.59 9.39
N ILE A 126 -6.82 4.77 8.83
CA ILE A 126 -5.96 5.83 9.42
C ILE A 126 -6.53 6.31 10.76
N LYS A 127 -7.86 6.44 10.86
CA LYS A 127 -8.52 6.80 12.13
C LYS A 127 -8.38 5.71 13.18
N TYR A 128 -8.66 4.45 12.81
CA TYR A 128 -8.62 3.33 13.75
C TYR A 128 -7.19 3.04 14.23
N SER A 129 -6.21 3.13 13.33
CA SER A 129 -4.80 2.91 13.64
C SER A 129 -4.15 4.01 14.50
N GLY A 130 -4.86 5.12 14.76
CA GLY A 130 -4.31 6.25 15.50
C GLY A 130 -3.34 7.13 14.70
N LEU A 131 -3.28 6.94 13.39
CA LEU A 131 -2.34 7.64 12.49
C LEU A 131 -2.87 8.97 11.92
N LEU A 132 -4.09 9.38 12.31
CA LEU A 132 -4.76 10.57 11.75
C LEU A 132 -3.93 11.86 11.87
N GLY A 133 -3.15 12.00 12.96
CA GLY A 133 -2.29 13.17 13.17
C GLY A 133 -0.94 13.13 12.45
N TYR A 134 -0.63 12.04 11.74
CA TYR A 134 0.65 11.84 11.06
C TYR A 134 0.57 11.94 9.54
N PHE A 135 -0.62 11.83 8.96
CA PHE A 135 -0.82 12.02 7.53
C PHE A 135 -1.53 13.34 7.26
N ASP A 136 -0.88 14.23 6.52
CA ASP A 136 -1.45 15.54 6.13
C ASP A 136 -2.61 15.37 5.14
N GLU A 137 -2.57 14.30 4.33
CA GLU A 137 -3.60 14.00 3.33
C GLU A 137 -3.71 12.49 3.10
N VAL A 138 -4.92 12.06 2.75
CA VAL A 138 -5.24 10.68 2.37
C VAL A 138 -5.77 10.67 0.94
N ILE A 139 -5.12 9.89 0.07
CA ILE A 139 -5.41 9.84 -1.36
C ILE A 139 -5.76 8.40 -1.74
N SER A 140 -6.97 8.21 -2.26
CA SER A 140 -7.37 6.98 -2.93
C SER A 140 -7.07 7.08 -4.43
N VAL A 141 -6.49 6.04 -5.00
CA VAL A 141 -6.24 5.98 -6.46
C VAL A 141 -7.52 5.89 -7.27
N GLU A 142 -8.66 5.54 -6.64
CA GLU A 142 -9.98 5.54 -7.31
C GLU A 142 -10.31 6.90 -7.91
N GLU A 143 -9.84 8.01 -7.30
CA GLU A 143 -10.00 9.36 -7.83
C GLU A 143 -9.32 9.56 -9.19
N PHE A 144 -8.35 8.72 -9.51
CA PHE A 144 -7.56 8.81 -10.74
C PHE A 144 -8.03 7.83 -11.82
N GLY A 145 -8.94 6.90 -11.45
CA GLY A 145 -9.49 5.89 -12.36
C GLY A 145 -8.41 4.93 -12.88
N SER A 146 -7.47 4.56 -12.01
CA SER A 146 -6.45 3.55 -12.27
C SER A 146 -5.90 3.01 -10.94
N PHE A 147 -5.20 1.88 -10.97
CA PHE A 147 -4.56 1.27 -9.79
C PHE A 147 -3.04 1.38 -9.89
N LYS A 148 -2.36 1.48 -8.73
CA LYS A 148 -0.92 1.27 -8.67
C LYS A 148 -0.59 -0.14 -9.24
N PRO A 149 0.46 -0.32 -10.03
CA PRO A 149 1.58 0.59 -10.30
C PRO A 149 1.47 1.40 -11.61
N ASP A 150 0.27 1.71 -12.12
CA ASP A 150 0.13 2.57 -13.30
C ASP A 150 0.78 3.95 -13.07
N GLU A 151 1.63 4.41 -13.99
CA GLU A 151 2.29 5.72 -13.93
C GLU A 151 1.30 6.88 -13.78
N LYS A 152 0.10 6.73 -14.35
CA LYS A 152 -1.00 7.70 -14.24
C LYS A 152 -1.33 8.01 -12.78
N VAL A 153 -1.24 7.03 -11.88
CA VAL A 153 -1.53 7.22 -10.45
C VAL A 153 -0.53 8.19 -9.83
N TYR A 154 0.76 7.98 -10.06
CA TYR A 154 1.82 8.79 -9.46
C TYR A 154 1.87 10.20 -10.06
N PHE A 155 1.68 10.36 -11.38
CA PHE A 155 1.55 11.67 -12.01
C PHE A 155 0.30 12.42 -11.53
N SER A 156 -0.83 11.72 -11.35
CA SER A 156 -2.06 12.34 -10.85
C SER A 156 -1.92 12.77 -9.39
N ALA A 157 -1.23 11.98 -8.56
CA ALA A 157 -0.92 12.35 -7.19
C ALA A 157 -0.01 13.60 -7.16
N ALA A 158 1.04 13.67 -7.97
CA ALA A 158 1.91 14.83 -8.08
C ALA A 158 1.13 16.09 -8.51
N LYS A 159 0.28 15.96 -9.53
CA LYS A 159 -0.59 17.05 -10.01
C LYS A 159 -1.55 17.53 -8.92
N ARG A 160 -2.20 16.61 -8.19
CA ARG A 160 -3.08 16.94 -7.06
C ARG A 160 -2.34 17.73 -5.98
N LEU A 161 -1.11 17.34 -5.69
CA LEU A 161 -0.25 17.99 -4.69
C LEU A 161 0.38 19.29 -5.19
N LYS A 162 0.22 19.63 -6.48
CA LYS A 162 0.85 20.76 -7.16
C LYS A 162 2.38 20.73 -7.00
N LYS A 163 2.96 19.54 -7.13
CA LYS A 163 4.40 19.30 -7.03
C LYS A 163 4.93 18.58 -8.28
N ASP A 164 6.20 18.78 -8.56
CA ASP A 164 6.88 17.99 -9.56
C ASP A 164 7.04 16.54 -9.07
N VAL A 165 6.84 15.56 -9.95
CA VAL A 165 6.88 14.14 -9.59
C VAL A 165 8.21 13.74 -8.96
N ASN A 166 9.32 14.31 -9.44
CA ASN A 166 10.68 14.03 -8.95
C ASN A 166 10.98 14.63 -7.55
N SER A 167 10.13 15.55 -7.06
CA SER A 167 10.21 16.10 -5.71
C SER A 167 9.49 15.23 -4.66
N LEU A 168 8.81 14.17 -5.10
CA LEU A 168 8.08 13.24 -4.26
C LEU A 168 8.88 11.95 -4.05
N MET A 169 8.57 11.24 -2.96
CA MET A 169 9.09 9.90 -2.70
C MET A 169 7.96 8.98 -2.31
N MET A 170 8.00 7.73 -2.83
CA MET A 170 7.10 6.65 -2.42
C MET A 170 7.79 5.75 -1.42
N VAL A 171 7.13 5.46 -0.31
CA VAL A 171 7.52 4.45 0.68
C VAL A 171 6.55 3.29 0.61
N ALA A 172 7.04 2.10 0.31
CA ALA A 172 6.23 0.88 0.28
C ALA A 172 7.05 -0.35 0.71
N ALA A 173 6.34 -1.35 1.26
CA ALA A 173 6.87 -2.69 1.50
C ALA A 173 6.72 -3.59 0.26
N HIS A 174 6.19 -3.06 -0.83
CA HIS A 174 5.99 -3.75 -2.08
C HIS A 174 6.96 -3.23 -3.15
N ASP A 175 7.78 -4.11 -3.70
CA ASP A 175 8.76 -3.78 -4.75
C ASP A 175 8.11 -3.22 -6.02
N TRP A 176 6.95 -3.76 -6.41
CA TRP A 176 6.19 -3.30 -7.57
C TRP A 176 5.66 -1.86 -7.43
N ASP A 177 5.30 -1.42 -6.21
CA ASP A 177 4.82 -0.06 -5.94
C ASP A 177 5.98 0.95 -5.95
N VAL A 178 7.11 0.58 -5.30
CA VAL A 178 8.35 1.36 -5.36
C VAL A 178 8.83 1.50 -6.80
N HIS A 179 8.87 0.39 -7.56
CA HIS A 179 9.27 0.39 -8.96
C HIS A 179 8.34 1.26 -9.82
N GLY A 180 7.02 1.14 -9.65
CA GLY A 180 6.04 1.94 -10.39
C GLY A 180 6.18 3.43 -10.14
N ALA A 181 6.37 3.83 -8.88
CA ALA A 181 6.62 5.22 -8.51
C ALA A 181 7.92 5.75 -9.10
N MET A 182 9.00 4.96 -9.04
CA MET A 182 10.29 5.34 -9.63
C MET A 182 10.25 5.40 -11.16
N SER A 183 9.50 4.53 -11.81
CA SER A 183 9.27 4.58 -13.27
C SER A 183 8.56 5.85 -13.68
N ALA A 184 7.67 6.38 -12.83
CA ALA A 184 7.03 7.68 -13.04
C ALA A 184 7.93 8.88 -12.67
N GLY A 185 9.14 8.67 -12.14
CA GLY A 185 10.12 9.70 -11.80
C GLY A 185 10.13 10.13 -10.33
N MET A 186 9.35 9.50 -9.44
CA MET A 186 9.46 9.71 -8.00
C MET A 186 10.77 9.13 -7.43
N GLY A 187 11.14 9.52 -6.22
CA GLY A 187 12.04 8.72 -5.41
C GLY A 187 11.35 7.46 -4.88
N GLY A 188 12.14 6.43 -4.59
CA GLY A 188 11.62 5.17 -4.04
C GLY A 188 12.35 4.75 -2.77
N ALA A 189 11.61 4.44 -1.71
CA ALA A 189 12.13 3.86 -0.49
C ALA A 189 11.42 2.53 -0.21
N PHE A 190 12.18 1.45 -0.17
CA PHE A 190 11.69 0.10 0.05
C PHE A 190 11.79 -0.26 1.53
N LEU A 191 10.64 -0.53 2.15
CA LEU A 191 10.53 -0.93 3.54
C LEU A 191 10.49 -2.47 3.65
N ASN A 192 11.66 -3.08 3.72
CA ASN A 192 11.84 -4.54 3.64
C ASN A 192 11.69 -5.24 5.00
N ARG A 193 10.50 -5.15 5.61
CA ARG A 193 10.22 -5.71 6.95
C ARG A 193 10.40 -7.22 7.06
N ASN A 194 10.22 -7.94 5.97
CA ASN A 194 10.13 -9.41 5.99
C ASN A 194 11.28 -10.06 5.23
N SER A 195 12.39 -9.34 4.99
CA SER A 195 13.53 -9.81 4.19
C SER A 195 13.06 -10.34 2.82
N LEU A 196 12.14 -9.62 2.19
CA LEU A 196 11.60 -9.96 0.89
C LEU A 196 12.67 -9.76 -0.18
N TYR A 197 12.59 -10.58 -1.21
CA TYR A 197 13.44 -10.44 -2.38
C TYR A 197 12.94 -9.30 -3.25
N TYR A 198 13.72 -8.22 -3.36
CA TYR A 198 13.42 -7.15 -4.31
C TYR A 198 13.74 -7.63 -5.72
N ASN A 199 12.82 -7.47 -6.66
CA ASN A 199 12.99 -7.96 -8.02
C ASN A 199 14.19 -7.27 -8.71
N PRO A 200 15.21 -8.02 -9.17
CA PRO A 200 16.43 -7.44 -9.75
C PRO A 200 16.20 -6.76 -11.11
N ASN A 201 15.06 -7.02 -11.76
CA ASN A 201 14.67 -6.34 -13.01
C ASN A 201 14.00 -4.98 -12.75
N PHE A 202 13.66 -4.67 -11.51
CA PHE A 202 13.05 -3.40 -11.12
C PHE A 202 14.12 -2.33 -10.88
N ILE A 203 13.72 -1.06 -10.96
CA ILE A 203 14.60 0.06 -10.63
C ILE A 203 15.00 -0.07 -9.17
N LYS A 204 16.31 -0.09 -8.89
CA LYS A 204 16.83 -0.18 -7.53
C LYS A 204 16.32 0.99 -6.68
N PRO A 205 15.76 0.75 -5.48
CA PRO A 205 15.26 1.81 -4.62
C PRO A 205 16.38 2.78 -4.20
N ASP A 206 16.04 4.03 -4.02
CA ASP A 206 16.95 5.06 -3.49
C ASP A 206 17.39 4.74 -2.06
N ILE A 207 16.47 4.18 -1.26
CA ILE A 207 16.67 3.79 0.14
C ILE A 207 16.02 2.42 0.34
N GLU A 208 16.71 1.56 1.11
CA GLU A 208 16.15 0.29 1.59
C GLU A 208 16.44 0.17 3.08
N SER A 209 15.45 -0.27 3.86
CA SER A 209 15.59 -0.52 5.29
C SER A 209 14.59 -1.58 5.76
N ASP A 210 14.92 -2.29 6.81
CA ASP A 210 14.09 -3.34 7.42
C ASP A 210 13.04 -2.79 8.40
N ASN A 211 13.15 -1.51 8.79
CA ASN A 211 12.21 -0.86 9.70
C ASN A 211 12.02 0.62 9.38
N MET A 212 10.88 1.16 9.80
CA MET A 212 10.48 2.52 9.49
C MET A 212 11.36 3.57 10.18
N ILE A 213 11.90 3.29 11.36
CA ILE A 213 12.74 4.27 12.09
C ILE A 213 14.04 4.50 11.34
N SER A 214 14.72 3.41 10.93
CA SER A 214 15.94 3.48 10.13
C SER A 214 15.69 4.09 8.75
N LEU A 215 14.56 3.75 8.12
CA LEU A 215 14.14 4.34 6.84
C LEU A 215 13.96 5.85 6.97
N SER A 216 13.29 6.33 8.02
CA SER A 216 13.07 7.76 8.28
C SER A 216 14.41 8.50 8.45
N LYS A 217 15.36 7.94 9.19
CA LYS A 217 16.70 8.52 9.35
C LYS A 217 17.41 8.65 8.00
N ALA A 218 17.41 7.58 7.19
CA ALA A 218 18.03 7.60 5.87
C ALA A 218 17.37 8.62 4.91
N ILE A 219 16.05 8.81 5.02
CA ILE A 219 15.33 9.86 4.27
C ILE A 219 15.81 11.26 4.68
N LEU A 220 15.98 11.50 5.99
CA LEU A 220 16.42 12.81 6.50
C LEU A 220 17.87 13.10 6.09
N GLU A 221 18.78 12.15 6.25
CA GLU A 221 20.19 12.25 5.82
C GLU A 221 20.32 12.59 4.32
N ARG A 222 19.45 12.00 3.48
CA ARG A 222 19.45 12.29 2.02
C ARG A 222 18.90 13.65 1.68
N ASN A 223 18.16 14.26 2.59
CA ASN A 223 17.56 15.60 2.43
C ASN A 223 18.43 16.74 3.00
N GLU A 224 19.50 16.43 3.70
CA GLU A 224 20.52 17.39 4.12
C GLU A 224 21.39 17.84 2.94
#